data_68556dace55e5d26075d3b6e7402f31b
#
_entry.id   68556dace55e5d26075d3b6e7402f31b
#
_cell.length_a   1.000
_cell.length_b   1.000
_cell.length_c   1.000
_cell.angle_alpha   90.00
_cell.angle_beta   90.00
_cell.angle_gamma   90.00
#
_symmetry.space_group_name_H-M   'P 1'
#
loop_
_entity.id
_entity.type
_entity.pdbx_description
1 polymer ?
#
loop_
_entity_poly.entity_id
_entity_poly.type
_entity_poly.pdbx_seq_one_letter_code
_entity_poly.pdbx_strand_id
1 'polypeptide(L)'
;MRKKILVVTGPQGSGNHCWSKIFSHHPEVSGWKELTKQYWIGHDKEPLYKCWHYPSLLYKLSWDKEYYFTNMSVPFGGHVLDNKKIPKVKKFIDTLIDLDFDVQVAITSRDKNILEIQQTRRWNHPTTFEFMDIIDDIKDPIFLSYESLQLYGERYVRSLGIKIPIDFSKINGIIQTDANMKYIT
;
A
#
# COMPACT_ATOMS: atom_id res chain seq x y z
N MET A 1 13.81 -1.88 -21.76
CA MET A 1 12.84 -2.72 -21.02
C MET A 1 11.85 -1.79 -20.34
N ARG A 2 10.55 -2.11 -20.36
CA ARG A 2 9.52 -1.28 -19.73
C ARG A 2 9.67 -1.32 -18.20
N LYS A 3 9.65 -0.16 -17.55
CA LYS A 3 9.74 -0.07 -16.09
C LYS A 3 8.49 -0.65 -15.45
N LYS A 4 8.65 -1.31 -14.30
CA LYS A 4 7.54 -1.95 -13.58
C LYS A 4 7.26 -1.23 -12.27
N ILE A 5 5.99 -1.03 -11.98
CA ILE A 5 5.57 -0.44 -10.71
C ILE A 5 4.42 -1.25 -10.08
N LEU A 6 4.58 -1.59 -8.81
CA LEU A 6 3.50 -2.12 -7.98
C LEU A 6 2.86 -0.96 -7.21
N VAL A 7 1.61 -0.68 -7.52
CA VAL A 7 0.78 0.31 -6.85
C VAL A 7 -0.12 -0.40 -5.87
N VAL A 8 0.06 -0.17 -4.58
CA VAL A 8 -0.77 -0.76 -3.53
C VAL A 8 -1.68 0.31 -2.93
N THR A 9 -2.95 -0.02 -2.78
CA THR A 9 -3.93 0.84 -2.11
C THR A 9 -4.93 -0.02 -1.34
N GLY A 10 -5.80 0.60 -0.56
CA GLY A 10 -6.83 -0.09 0.17
C GLY A 10 -7.34 0.70 1.36
N PRO A 11 -8.34 0.19 2.08
CA PRO A 11 -8.89 0.86 3.24
C PRO A 11 -7.80 1.18 4.27
N GLN A 12 -7.94 2.30 4.94
CA GLN A 12 -7.06 2.64 6.06
C GLN A 12 -7.17 1.55 7.14
N GLY A 13 -6.02 1.04 7.60
CA GLY A 13 -6.00 -0.04 8.59
C GLY A 13 -5.88 -1.46 8.02
N SER A 14 -5.90 -1.65 6.71
CA SER A 14 -5.82 -2.97 6.05
C SER A 14 -4.40 -3.57 5.96
N GLY A 15 -3.46 -3.11 6.80
CA GLY A 15 -2.10 -3.64 6.80
C GLY A 15 -1.15 -2.93 5.83
N ASN A 16 -1.50 -1.73 5.35
CA ASN A 16 -0.71 -0.97 4.37
C ASN A 16 0.78 -0.87 4.71
N HIS A 17 1.16 -0.59 5.96
CA HIS A 17 2.58 -0.52 6.37
C HIS A 17 3.28 -1.88 6.33
N CYS A 18 2.59 -2.95 6.69
CA CYS A 18 3.13 -4.31 6.61
C CYS A 18 3.49 -4.65 5.16
N TRP A 19 2.55 -4.46 4.24
CA TRP A 19 2.76 -4.68 2.82
C TRP A 19 3.84 -3.76 2.24
N SER A 20 3.86 -2.48 2.66
CA SER A 20 4.91 -1.55 2.23
C SER A 20 6.31 -2.03 2.63
N LYS A 21 6.46 -2.59 3.82
CA LYS A 21 7.75 -3.17 4.24
C LYS A 21 8.14 -4.34 3.35
N ILE A 22 7.23 -5.29 3.13
CA ILE A 22 7.48 -6.47 2.30
C ILE A 22 7.98 -6.08 0.91
N PHE A 23 7.27 -5.19 0.23
CA PHE A 23 7.61 -4.80 -1.14
C PHE A 23 8.75 -3.78 -1.27
N SER A 24 9.15 -3.14 -0.17
CA SER A 24 10.25 -2.16 -0.20
C SER A 24 11.61 -2.73 0.20
N HIS A 25 11.70 -3.96 0.73
CA HIS A 25 12.98 -4.48 1.22
C HIS A 25 13.98 -4.79 0.12
N HIS A 26 13.53 -5.29 -1.05
CA HIS A 26 14.45 -5.69 -2.10
C HIS A 26 15.29 -4.50 -2.60
N PRO A 27 16.64 -4.63 -2.72
CA PRO A 27 17.53 -3.49 -3.03
C PRO A 27 17.28 -2.86 -4.40
N GLU A 28 16.81 -3.62 -5.39
CA GLU A 28 16.52 -3.12 -6.73
C GLU A 28 15.19 -2.36 -6.82
N VAL A 29 14.31 -2.49 -5.82
CA VAL A 29 13.03 -1.78 -5.81
C VAL A 29 13.20 -0.40 -5.23
N SER A 30 12.81 0.63 -5.98
CA SER A 30 12.60 1.99 -5.46
C SER A 30 11.24 2.04 -4.77
N GLY A 31 11.26 1.95 -3.44
CA GLY A 31 10.06 1.92 -2.60
C GLY A 31 10.27 2.70 -1.30
N TRP A 32 9.44 2.46 -0.32
CA TRP A 32 9.47 3.17 0.97
C TRP A 32 10.55 2.62 1.91
N LYS A 33 11.83 2.83 1.55
CA LYS A 33 13.01 2.31 2.27
C LYS A 33 13.10 2.79 3.72
N GLU A 34 12.66 4.01 4.01
CA GLU A 34 12.68 4.54 5.37
C GLU A 34 11.78 3.75 6.30
N LEU A 35 10.58 3.36 5.83
CA LEU A 35 9.64 2.54 6.60
C LEU A 35 10.22 1.15 6.95
N THR A 36 11.09 0.58 6.13
CA THR A 36 11.68 -0.74 6.44
C THR A 36 12.57 -0.74 7.68
N LYS A 37 13.03 0.44 8.12
CA LYS A 37 13.92 0.63 9.28
C LYS A 37 13.17 1.03 10.56
N GLN A 38 11.86 1.28 10.48
CA GLN A 38 11.05 1.80 11.58
C GLN A 38 9.77 0.98 11.75
N TYR A 39 9.20 1.01 12.96
CA TYR A 39 7.92 0.36 13.22
C TYR A 39 6.80 1.01 12.41
N TRP A 40 6.71 2.34 12.43
CA TRP A 40 5.67 3.12 11.78
C TRP A 40 6.18 4.50 11.37
N ILE A 41 5.75 4.97 10.21
CA ILE A 41 5.96 6.33 9.71
C ILE A 41 4.65 6.78 9.04
N GLY A 42 4.32 8.08 9.15
CA GLY A 42 3.13 8.63 8.49
C GLY A 42 3.20 8.56 6.96
N HIS A 43 2.07 8.37 6.31
CA HIS A 43 1.99 8.31 4.83
C HIS A 43 2.45 9.61 4.15
N ASP A 44 2.51 10.73 4.86
CA ASP A 44 3.11 11.99 4.37
C ASP A 44 4.62 11.88 4.08
N LYS A 45 5.27 10.80 4.53
CA LYS A 45 6.67 10.45 4.26
C LYS A 45 6.85 9.37 3.18
N GLU A 46 5.75 8.86 2.61
CA GLU A 46 5.83 7.95 1.49
C GLU A 46 6.44 8.68 0.28
N PRO A 47 7.40 8.08 -0.46
CA PRO A 47 8.17 8.78 -1.49
C PRO A 47 7.33 9.47 -2.57
N LEU A 48 6.20 8.88 -2.96
CA LEU A 48 5.30 9.45 -3.98
C LEU A 48 4.07 10.13 -3.37
N TYR A 49 4.07 10.42 -2.07
CA TYR A 49 2.96 11.02 -1.34
C TYR A 49 2.29 12.20 -2.06
N LYS A 50 3.10 13.16 -2.57
CA LYS A 50 2.57 14.34 -3.28
C LYS A 50 1.92 13.97 -4.61
N CYS A 51 2.43 12.94 -5.28
CA CYS A 51 1.92 12.50 -6.58
C CYS A 51 0.54 11.86 -6.46
N TRP A 52 0.20 11.24 -5.33
CA TRP A 52 -1.14 10.71 -5.10
C TRP A 52 -2.23 11.78 -5.08
N HIS A 53 -1.85 13.03 -4.74
CA HIS A 53 -2.75 14.20 -4.82
C HIS A 53 -2.65 14.95 -6.14
N TYR A 54 -1.42 15.05 -6.65
CA TYR A 54 -1.08 15.80 -7.85
C TYR A 54 -0.37 14.87 -8.84
N PRO A 55 -1.10 13.94 -9.52
CA PRO A 55 -0.48 12.94 -10.40
C PRO A 55 0.42 13.51 -11.48
N SER A 56 0.16 14.73 -11.97
CA SER A 56 1.03 15.44 -12.92
C SER A 56 2.47 15.63 -12.43
N LEU A 57 2.74 15.53 -11.14
CA LEU A 57 4.10 15.58 -10.61
C LEU A 57 4.93 14.35 -11.01
N LEU A 58 4.28 13.21 -11.35
CA LEU A 58 4.98 12.02 -11.83
C LEU A 58 5.82 12.29 -13.08
N TYR A 59 5.37 13.21 -13.98
CA TYR A 59 6.13 13.61 -15.17
C TYR A 59 7.43 14.36 -14.85
N LYS A 60 7.57 14.88 -13.63
CA LYS A 60 8.73 15.66 -13.20
C LYS A 60 9.77 14.84 -12.43
N LEU A 61 9.45 13.56 -12.17
CA LEU A 61 10.36 12.70 -11.41
C LEU A 61 11.40 12.05 -12.32
N SER A 62 12.59 11.84 -11.76
CA SER A 62 13.59 10.97 -12.38
C SER A 62 13.30 9.50 -12.04
N TRP A 63 13.15 8.69 -13.07
CA TRP A 63 12.85 7.28 -12.97
C TRP A 63 14.10 6.47 -13.38
N ASP A 64 15.02 6.25 -12.41
CA ASP A 64 16.35 5.69 -12.63
C ASP A 64 16.46 4.18 -12.35
N LYS A 65 15.40 3.57 -11.78
CA LYS A 65 15.34 2.13 -11.51
C LYS A 65 14.46 1.40 -12.52
N GLU A 66 14.53 0.07 -12.50
CA GLU A 66 13.62 -0.79 -13.26
C GLU A 66 12.33 -1.07 -12.47
N TYR A 67 12.43 -1.21 -11.15
CA TYR A 67 11.31 -1.61 -10.28
C TYR A 67 10.96 -0.54 -9.28
N TYR A 68 9.66 -0.25 -9.18
CA TYR A 68 9.11 0.75 -8.27
C TYR A 68 7.97 0.16 -7.44
N PHE A 69 7.81 0.71 -6.26
CA PHE A 69 6.72 0.39 -5.36
C PHE A 69 6.19 1.66 -4.70
N THR A 70 4.88 1.76 -4.55
CA THR A 70 4.20 2.83 -3.80
C THR A 70 2.94 2.31 -3.13
N ASN A 71 2.58 2.89 -1.99
CA ASN A 71 1.39 2.51 -1.23
C ASN A 71 0.72 3.74 -0.61
N MET A 72 -0.60 3.80 -0.75
CA MET A 72 -1.42 4.83 -0.11
C MET A 72 -2.74 4.26 0.37
N SER A 73 -3.07 4.44 1.65
CA SER A 73 -4.39 4.07 2.19
C SER A 73 -5.47 5.08 1.78
N VAL A 74 -6.72 4.62 1.79
CA VAL A 74 -7.90 5.46 1.52
C VAL A 74 -8.86 5.38 2.71
N PRO A 75 -9.14 6.48 3.37
CA PRO A 75 -8.41 7.75 3.30
C PRO A 75 -7.00 7.61 3.90
N PHE A 76 -6.19 8.63 3.75
CA PHE A 76 -4.97 8.73 4.52
C PHE A 76 -4.90 10.07 5.26
N GLY A 77 -4.04 10.16 6.26
CA GLY A 77 -3.79 11.38 7.01
C GLY A 77 -2.40 11.38 7.61
N GLY A 78 -1.88 12.56 7.92
CA GLY A 78 -0.69 12.75 8.70
C GLY A 78 -0.94 12.54 10.21
N HIS A 79 -0.05 13.05 11.05
CA HIS A 79 -0.19 12.95 12.51
C HIS A 79 -1.39 13.77 13.06
N VAL A 80 -1.87 14.76 12.33
CA VAL A 80 -2.98 15.63 12.73
C VAL A 80 -4.30 15.09 12.19
N LEU A 81 -5.29 14.91 13.06
CA LEU A 81 -6.60 14.34 12.74
C LEU A 81 -7.36 15.08 11.63
N ASP A 82 -7.14 16.40 11.51
CA ASP A 82 -7.86 17.26 10.56
C ASP A 82 -7.38 17.15 9.11
N ASN A 83 -6.38 16.35 8.82
CA ASN A 83 -5.78 16.19 7.49
C ASN A 83 -6.20 14.89 6.78
N LYS A 84 -7.48 14.50 6.92
CA LYS A 84 -8.04 13.39 6.11
C LYS A 84 -8.05 13.77 4.64
N LYS A 85 -7.40 12.94 3.81
CA LYS A 85 -7.27 13.16 2.37
C LYS A 85 -7.64 11.90 1.60
N ILE A 86 -8.29 12.08 0.46
CA ILE A 86 -8.60 11.01 -0.49
C ILE A 86 -7.58 11.11 -1.64
N PRO A 87 -6.80 10.06 -1.91
CA PRO A 87 -5.86 10.05 -3.03
C PRO A 87 -6.61 9.93 -4.36
N LYS A 88 -6.05 10.52 -5.43
CA LYS A 88 -6.61 10.43 -6.79
C LYS A 88 -6.14 9.13 -7.46
N VAL A 89 -6.57 7.98 -6.94
CA VAL A 89 -6.05 6.64 -7.29
C VAL A 89 -6.10 6.39 -8.79
N LYS A 90 -7.28 6.51 -9.41
CA LYS A 90 -7.43 6.30 -10.85
C LYS A 90 -6.49 7.19 -11.66
N LYS A 91 -6.50 8.49 -11.40
CA LYS A 91 -5.66 9.44 -12.15
C LYS A 91 -4.16 9.19 -11.93
N PHE A 92 -3.76 8.72 -10.74
CA PHE A 92 -2.39 8.33 -10.45
C PHE A 92 -1.97 7.12 -11.30
N ILE A 93 -2.81 6.09 -11.38
CA ILE A 93 -2.58 4.89 -12.19
C ILE A 93 -2.54 5.25 -13.68
N ASP A 94 -3.51 6.01 -14.18
CA ASP A 94 -3.56 6.44 -15.58
C ASP A 94 -2.29 7.21 -15.97
N THR A 95 -1.81 8.11 -15.09
CA THR A 95 -0.57 8.87 -15.36
C THR A 95 0.67 7.97 -15.44
N LEU A 96 0.74 6.90 -14.63
CA LEU A 96 1.83 5.92 -14.72
C LEU A 96 1.78 5.12 -16.02
N ILE A 97 0.58 4.79 -16.49
CA ILE A 97 0.37 4.13 -17.79
C ILE A 97 0.82 5.06 -18.93
N ASP A 98 0.46 6.33 -18.87
CA ASP A 98 0.89 7.35 -19.85
C ASP A 98 2.42 7.53 -19.88
N LEU A 99 3.09 7.30 -18.74
CA LEU A 99 4.56 7.30 -18.62
C LEU A 99 5.21 5.96 -19.06
N ASP A 100 4.44 5.08 -19.70
CA ASP A 100 4.88 3.78 -20.22
C ASP A 100 5.37 2.79 -19.13
N PHE A 101 4.80 2.83 -17.92
CA PHE A 101 5.03 1.79 -16.92
C PHE A 101 4.19 0.53 -17.18
N ASP A 102 4.74 -0.66 -16.86
CA ASP A 102 3.97 -1.88 -16.61
C ASP A 102 3.42 -1.77 -15.18
N VAL A 103 2.20 -1.29 -15.07
CA VAL A 103 1.55 -1.03 -13.78
C VAL A 103 0.81 -2.27 -13.31
N GLN A 104 1.15 -2.76 -12.12
CA GLN A 104 0.39 -3.78 -11.43
C GLN A 104 -0.27 -3.14 -10.19
N VAL A 105 -1.57 -3.32 -10.06
CA VAL A 105 -2.32 -2.74 -8.93
C VAL A 105 -2.69 -3.84 -7.95
N ALA A 106 -2.54 -3.57 -6.66
CA ALA A 106 -2.97 -4.45 -5.61
C ALA A 106 -3.79 -3.71 -4.55
N ILE A 107 -4.85 -4.37 -4.07
CA ILE A 107 -5.76 -3.86 -3.04
C ILE A 107 -5.54 -4.64 -1.75
N THR A 108 -5.20 -3.93 -0.68
CA THR A 108 -5.08 -4.52 0.65
C THR A 108 -6.45 -4.74 1.27
N SER A 109 -6.64 -5.90 1.88
CA SER A 109 -7.86 -6.25 2.61
C SER A 109 -7.55 -6.80 4.00
N ARG A 110 -8.52 -6.68 4.90
CA ARG A 110 -8.47 -7.16 6.27
C ARG A 110 -9.89 -7.41 6.76
N ASP A 111 -10.06 -8.23 7.81
CA ASP A 111 -11.35 -8.45 8.43
C ASP A 111 -12.10 -7.13 8.70
N LYS A 112 -13.38 -7.10 8.31
CA LYS A 112 -14.20 -5.87 8.34
C LYS A 112 -14.34 -5.33 9.75
N ASN A 113 -14.56 -6.19 10.76
CA ASN A 113 -14.78 -5.74 12.12
C ASN A 113 -13.51 -5.09 12.69
N ILE A 114 -12.36 -5.67 12.37
CA ILE A 114 -11.05 -5.12 12.77
C ILE A 114 -10.80 -3.77 12.09
N LEU A 115 -11.12 -3.66 10.79
CA LEU A 115 -11.02 -2.40 10.06
C LEU A 115 -11.89 -1.31 10.70
N GLU A 116 -13.16 -1.60 10.96
CA GLU A 116 -14.10 -0.64 11.54
C GLU A 116 -13.67 -0.16 12.93
N ILE A 117 -13.19 -1.07 13.79
CA ILE A 117 -12.65 -0.70 15.11
C ILE A 117 -11.43 0.22 14.95
N GLN A 118 -10.50 -0.13 14.07
CA GLN A 118 -9.28 0.65 13.86
C GLN A 118 -9.57 2.04 13.26
N GLN A 119 -10.47 2.10 12.30
CA GLN A 119 -10.88 3.34 11.64
C GLN A 119 -11.63 4.25 12.61
N THR A 120 -12.56 3.70 13.41
CA THR A 120 -13.29 4.43 14.44
C THR A 120 -12.35 5.02 15.50
N ARG A 121 -11.33 4.27 15.93
CA ARG A 121 -10.29 4.80 16.84
C ARG A 121 -9.52 5.97 16.24
N ARG A 122 -9.33 5.99 14.91
CA ARG A 122 -8.53 7.01 14.22
C ARG A 122 -9.37 8.22 13.80
N TRP A 123 -10.60 7.99 13.33
CA TRP A 123 -11.43 9.00 12.64
C TRP A 123 -12.77 9.26 13.34
N ASN A 124 -13.05 8.59 14.47
CA ASN A 124 -14.34 8.56 15.17
C ASN A 124 -15.50 7.94 14.36
N HIS A 125 -15.22 7.35 13.21
CA HIS A 125 -16.20 6.63 12.36
C HIS A 125 -15.47 5.68 11.41
N PRO A 126 -16.15 4.62 10.91
CA PRO A 126 -15.62 3.78 9.83
C PRO A 126 -15.41 4.61 8.56
N THR A 127 -14.32 4.31 7.82
CA THR A 127 -13.95 5.03 6.59
C THR A 127 -13.81 4.10 5.38
N THR A 128 -14.33 2.88 5.48
CA THR A 128 -14.28 1.91 4.38
C THR A 128 -15.05 2.39 3.16
N PHE A 129 -16.12 3.17 3.36
CA PHE A 129 -16.93 3.71 2.27
C PHE A 129 -16.13 4.60 1.32
N GLU A 130 -15.19 5.40 1.81
CA GLU A 130 -14.35 6.25 0.95
C GLU A 130 -13.46 5.42 0.01
N PHE A 131 -13.14 4.18 0.40
CA PHE A 131 -12.45 3.27 -0.50
C PHE A 131 -13.41 2.61 -1.48
N MET A 132 -14.62 2.24 -1.03
CA MET A 132 -15.64 1.64 -1.91
C MET A 132 -16.02 2.56 -3.07
N ASP A 133 -16.03 3.87 -2.86
CA ASP A 133 -16.33 4.87 -3.90
C ASP A 133 -15.31 4.89 -5.04
N ILE A 134 -14.13 4.30 -4.85
CA ILE A 134 -13.06 4.29 -5.85
C ILE A 134 -12.65 2.89 -6.34
N ILE A 135 -13.18 1.83 -5.73
CA ILE A 135 -12.75 0.44 -6.04
C ILE A 135 -13.08 0.06 -7.48
N ASP A 136 -14.22 0.49 -7.99
CA ASP A 136 -14.70 0.18 -9.34
C ASP A 136 -13.84 0.85 -10.44
N ASP A 137 -13.09 1.87 -10.09
CA ASP A 137 -12.13 2.53 -10.98
C ASP A 137 -10.82 1.72 -11.16
N ILE A 138 -10.60 0.69 -10.33
CA ILE A 138 -9.39 -0.13 -10.33
C ILE A 138 -9.65 -1.41 -11.12
N LYS A 139 -8.94 -1.55 -12.26
CA LYS A 139 -9.08 -2.71 -13.14
C LYS A 139 -8.12 -3.83 -12.73
N ASP A 140 -8.64 -5.06 -12.72
CA ASP A 140 -7.88 -6.31 -12.52
C ASP A 140 -6.87 -6.27 -11.34
N PRO A 141 -7.27 -5.84 -10.14
CA PRO A 141 -6.36 -5.75 -9.01
C PRO A 141 -6.03 -7.14 -8.45
N ILE A 142 -4.83 -7.28 -7.90
CA ILE A 142 -4.50 -8.38 -6.99
C ILE A 142 -5.03 -8.04 -5.60
N PHE A 143 -5.67 -8.99 -4.93
CA PHE A 143 -6.12 -8.80 -3.55
C PHE A 143 -5.08 -9.32 -2.54
N LEU A 144 -4.68 -8.46 -1.62
CA LEU A 144 -3.69 -8.72 -0.58
C LEU A 144 -4.41 -8.89 0.77
N SER A 145 -4.70 -10.14 1.16
CA SER A 145 -5.33 -10.43 2.46
C SER A 145 -4.29 -10.40 3.58
N TYR A 146 -4.54 -9.57 4.59
CA TYR A 146 -3.71 -9.52 5.79
C TYR A 146 -3.77 -10.83 6.57
N GLU A 147 -4.95 -11.45 6.69
CA GLU A 147 -5.16 -12.71 7.37
C GLU A 147 -4.42 -13.87 6.67
N SER A 148 -4.50 -13.92 5.33
CA SER A 148 -3.75 -14.92 4.56
C SER A 148 -2.25 -14.73 4.69
N LEU A 149 -1.77 -13.49 4.78
CA LEU A 149 -0.37 -13.20 5.04
C LEU A 149 0.06 -13.72 6.42
N GLN A 150 -0.74 -13.50 7.46
CA GLN A 150 -0.44 -14.00 8.82
C GLN A 150 -0.46 -15.53 8.89
N LEU A 151 -1.39 -16.17 8.19
CA LEU A 151 -1.57 -17.62 8.23
C LEU A 151 -0.54 -18.38 7.39
N TYR A 152 -0.19 -17.88 6.20
CA TYR A 152 0.62 -18.62 5.23
C TYR A 152 1.98 -17.96 4.94
N GLY A 153 2.24 -16.76 5.45
CA GLY A 153 3.51 -16.06 5.35
C GLY A 153 4.06 -15.95 3.92
N GLU A 154 5.32 -16.33 3.78
CA GLU A 154 6.05 -16.30 2.49
C GLU A 154 5.33 -17.08 1.39
N ARG A 155 4.73 -18.24 1.72
CA ARG A 155 4.02 -19.08 0.74
C ARG A 155 2.89 -18.31 0.06
N TYR A 156 2.14 -17.51 0.83
CA TYR A 156 1.09 -16.67 0.28
C TYR A 156 1.65 -15.60 -0.64
N VAL A 157 2.70 -14.88 -0.20
CA VAL A 157 3.30 -13.82 -1.03
C VAL A 157 3.83 -14.36 -2.36
N ARG A 158 4.42 -15.57 -2.38
CA ARG A 158 4.88 -16.24 -3.61
C ARG A 158 3.73 -16.57 -4.58
N SER A 159 2.52 -16.82 -4.07
CA SER A 159 1.37 -17.17 -4.92
C SER A 159 0.70 -15.96 -5.58
N LEU A 160 1.05 -14.72 -5.19
CA LEU A 160 0.36 -13.51 -5.64
C LEU A 160 0.71 -13.07 -7.07
N GLY A 161 1.75 -13.63 -7.70
CA GLY A 161 2.16 -13.22 -9.05
C GLY A 161 2.64 -11.76 -9.14
N ILE A 162 3.31 -11.28 -8.10
CA ILE A 162 3.86 -9.92 -8.06
C ILE A 162 5.02 -9.78 -9.06
N LYS A 163 4.98 -8.72 -9.88
CA LYS A 163 5.92 -8.50 -10.99
C LYS A 163 7.22 -7.78 -10.61
N ILE A 164 7.32 -7.25 -9.40
CA ILE A 164 8.56 -6.66 -8.87
C ILE A 164 9.30 -7.67 -7.99
N PRO A 165 10.63 -7.58 -7.86
CA PRO A 165 11.40 -8.49 -7.02
C PRO A 165 11.06 -8.30 -5.52
N ILE A 166 11.04 -9.41 -4.78
CA ILE A 166 10.72 -9.44 -3.34
C ILE A 166 11.87 -10.12 -2.59
N ASP A 167 12.29 -9.52 -1.48
CA ASP A 167 13.20 -10.18 -0.53
C ASP A 167 12.40 -11.08 0.43
N PHE A 168 12.19 -12.33 0.04
CA PHE A 168 11.43 -13.29 0.81
C PHE A 168 12.04 -13.60 2.18
N SER A 169 13.35 -13.43 2.36
CA SER A 169 14.02 -13.69 3.64
C SER A 169 13.55 -12.75 4.76
N LYS A 170 12.97 -11.61 4.42
CA LYS A 170 12.49 -10.60 5.38
C LYS A 170 11.04 -10.80 5.83
N ILE A 171 10.25 -11.57 5.09
CA ILE A 171 8.79 -11.66 5.33
C ILE A 171 8.48 -12.13 6.74
N ASN A 172 9.06 -13.23 7.18
CA ASN A 172 8.79 -13.78 8.52
C ASN A 172 9.13 -12.78 9.64
N GLY A 173 10.20 -11.99 9.48
CA GLY A 173 10.54 -10.94 10.45
C GLY A 173 9.54 -9.78 10.47
N ILE A 174 8.89 -9.49 9.33
CA ILE A 174 7.90 -8.41 9.23
C ILE A 174 6.57 -8.81 9.87
N ILE A 175 6.16 -10.08 9.74
CA ILE A 175 4.87 -10.60 10.21
C ILE A 175 4.92 -11.23 11.62
N GLN A 176 5.99 -11.03 12.38
CA GLN A 176 6.24 -11.68 13.68
C GLN A 176 5.11 -11.54 14.71
N THR A 177 4.29 -10.51 14.61
CA THR A 177 3.20 -10.25 15.56
C THR A 177 1.90 -10.05 14.81
N ASP A 178 0.92 -10.92 15.04
CA ASP A 178 -0.43 -10.72 14.53
C ASP A 178 -1.06 -9.49 15.18
N ALA A 179 -1.15 -8.41 14.41
CA ALA A 179 -1.73 -7.17 14.87
C ALA A 179 -3.26 -7.24 15.09
N ASN A 180 -3.92 -8.34 14.67
CA ASN A 180 -5.35 -8.55 14.91
C ASN A 180 -5.63 -8.88 16.38
N MET A 181 -4.72 -9.55 17.05
CA MET A 181 -4.91 -9.99 18.45
C MET A 181 -5.31 -8.86 19.39
N LYS A 182 -4.77 -7.67 19.22
CA LYS A 182 -5.12 -6.50 20.04
C LYS A 182 -6.54 -5.94 19.82
N TYR A 183 -7.31 -6.50 18.88
CA TYR A 183 -8.69 -6.09 18.58
C TYR A 183 -9.70 -7.19 18.87
N ILE A 184 -9.24 -8.41 19.18
CA ILE A 184 -10.09 -9.58 19.44
C ILE A 184 -10.30 -9.79 20.94
N THR A 185 -9.40 -9.28 21.77
CA THR A 185 -9.48 -9.28 23.24
C THR A 185 -10.20 -8.05 23.75
#